data_67f472c1560b888bf2435b84b99cd3e4
#
_entry.id   67f472c1560b888bf2435b84b99cd3e4
#
_cell.length_a   1.000
_cell.length_b   1.000
_cell.length_c   1.000
_cell.angle_alpha   90.00
_cell.angle_beta   90.00
_cell.angle_gamma   90.00
#
_symmetry.space_group_name_H-M   'P 1'
#
loop_
_entity.id
_entity.type
_entity.pdbx_description
1 polymer ?
#
loop_
_entity_poly.entity_id
_entity_poly.type
_entity_poly.pdbx_seq_one_letter_code
_entity_poly.pdbx_strand_id
1 'polypeptide(L)'
;MYFVGRSRETNLILKTLERGENVIISGRFGMGRTSLIRHIAGIAHDTWRFVFIDFSKTPGEICHHLIRELFPAYTARQGDTYIKYKPARFEILNRALEDRRQHVLVLDNIEKITRQKLALLQVLTFEKRFLFVAINATYLPESQYHQLKVVLLATCKITLGHMSPSSTKDFFTHFSKKNNFNWTDDHIKNLSRRTKGYPLSMKEIVSAELKKP
;
A
#
# COMPACT_ATOMS: atom_id res chain seq x y z
N MET A 1 14.23 -4.09 -3.63
CA MET A 1 14.25 -2.71 -3.08
C MET A 1 14.72 -2.77 -1.64
N TYR A 2 15.71 -1.97 -1.22
CA TYR A 2 16.12 -1.95 0.19
C TYR A 2 15.05 -1.28 1.05
N PHE A 3 14.62 -1.95 2.09
CA PHE A 3 13.65 -1.47 3.05
C PHE A 3 14.23 -1.60 4.46
N VAL A 4 14.12 -0.57 5.26
CA VAL A 4 14.72 -0.53 6.60
C VAL A 4 13.73 0.00 7.63
N GLY A 5 13.81 -0.53 8.82
CA GLY A 5 12.90 -0.20 9.92
C GLY A 5 11.49 -0.76 9.72
N ARG A 6 10.56 -0.30 10.51
CA ARG A 6 9.14 -0.69 10.45
C ARG A 6 8.86 -2.19 10.74
N SER A 7 9.79 -2.89 11.39
CA SER A 7 9.60 -4.31 11.71
C SER A 7 8.34 -4.55 12.56
N ARG A 8 8.04 -3.62 13.49
CA ARG A 8 6.85 -3.69 14.32
C ARG A 8 5.58 -3.58 13.49
N GLU A 9 5.51 -2.57 12.61
CA GLU A 9 4.37 -2.34 11.73
C GLU A 9 4.21 -3.48 10.72
N THR A 10 5.32 -3.95 10.13
CA THR A 10 5.34 -5.11 9.23
C THR A 10 4.74 -6.34 9.91
N ASN A 11 5.24 -6.70 11.10
CA ASN A 11 4.76 -7.87 11.83
C ASN A 11 3.28 -7.73 12.25
N LEU A 12 2.85 -6.51 12.62
CA LEU A 12 1.46 -6.26 12.98
C LEU A 12 0.52 -6.44 11.77
N ILE A 13 0.92 -5.94 10.59
CA ILE A 13 0.14 -6.11 9.36
C ILE A 13 0.05 -7.59 8.99
N LEU A 14 1.17 -8.32 8.96
CA LEU A 14 1.19 -9.73 8.61
C LEU A 14 0.28 -10.54 9.55
N LYS A 15 0.43 -10.39 10.86
CA LYS A 15 -0.43 -11.06 11.85
C LYS A 15 -1.91 -10.71 11.71
N THR A 16 -2.23 -9.49 11.29
CA THR A 16 -3.61 -9.07 11.07
C THR A 16 -4.19 -9.76 9.84
N LEU A 17 -3.43 -9.80 8.75
CA LEU A 17 -3.83 -10.50 7.52
C LEU A 17 -3.95 -12.03 7.74
N GLU A 18 -3.06 -12.64 8.53
CA GLU A 18 -3.12 -14.06 8.92
C GLU A 18 -4.42 -14.41 9.66
N ARG A 19 -4.98 -13.46 10.42
CA ARG A 19 -6.28 -13.62 11.07
C ARG A 19 -7.49 -13.37 10.16
N GLY A 20 -7.24 -13.08 8.88
CA GLY A 20 -8.31 -12.72 7.93
C GLY A 20 -8.91 -11.34 8.18
N GLU A 21 -8.17 -10.44 8.82
CA GLU A 21 -8.65 -9.11 9.21
C GLU A 21 -8.07 -8.01 8.31
N ASN A 22 -8.83 -6.92 8.15
CA ASN A 22 -8.47 -5.79 7.30
C ASN A 22 -7.72 -4.70 8.06
N VAL A 23 -6.83 -3.98 7.35
CA VAL A 23 -5.92 -3.00 7.91
C VAL A 23 -6.16 -1.62 7.31
N ILE A 24 -6.13 -0.58 8.14
CA ILE A 24 -6.04 0.81 7.68
C ILE A 24 -4.70 1.40 8.10
N ILE A 25 -3.95 1.92 7.13
CA ILE A 25 -2.66 2.57 7.35
C ILE A 25 -2.82 4.06 7.08
N SER A 26 -2.50 4.88 8.06
CA SER A 26 -2.49 6.33 7.97
C SER A 26 -1.10 6.90 8.19
N GLY A 27 -0.91 8.16 7.84
CA GLY A 27 0.34 8.89 8.03
C GLY A 27 0.43 10.06 7.06
N ARG A 28 1.30 11.02 7.37
CA ARG A 28 1.56 12.17 6.49
C ARG A 28 2.13 11.70 5.15
N PHE A 29 1.99 12.53 4.13
CA PHE A 29 2.66 12.31 2.85
C PHE A 29 4.16 12.05 3.08
N GLY A 30 4.76 11.17 2.28
CA GLY A 30 6.19 10.86 2.39
C GLY A 30 6.63 9.95 3.54
N MET A 31 5.71 9.46 4.40
CA MET A 31 6.03 8.54 5.51
C MET A 31 6.31 7.09 5.08
N GLY A 32 6.23 6.78 3.79
CA GLY A 32 6.55 5.47 3.25
C GLY A 32 5.44 4.42 3.39
N ARG A 33 4.17 4.83 3.47
CA ARG A 33 3.01 3.93 3.59
C ARG A 33 2.95 2.89 2.48
N THR A 34 2.93 3.34 1.24
CA THR A 34 2.92 2.45 0.05
C THR A 34 4.18 1.61 -0.05
N SER A 35 5.35 2.16 0.33
CA SER A 35 6.62 1.44 0.34
C SER A 35 6.62 0.30 1.36
N LEU A 36 5.99 0.49 2.52
CA LEU A 36 5.80 -0.55 3.54
C LEU A 36 4.98 -1.72 2.98
N ILE A 37 3.84 -1.42 2.33
CA ILE A 37 3.00 -2.48 1.79
C ILE A 37 3.65 -3.18 0.59
N ARG A 38 4.39 -2.46 -0.26
CA ARG A 38 5.18 -3.07 -1.33
C ARG A 38 6.28 -4.00 -0.78
N HIS A 39 6.90 -3.64 0.33
CA HIS A 39 7.86 -4.51 1.02
C HIS A 39 7.17 -5.77 1.55
N ILE A 40 6.03 -5.64 2.23
CA ILE A 40 5.24 -6.77 2.73
C ILE A 40 4.79 -7.67 1.57
N ALA A 41 4.30 -7.10 0.48
CA ALA A 41 3.93 -7.86 -0.71
C ALA A 41 5.10 -8.67 -1.29
N GLY A 42 6.32 -8.14 -1.21
CA GLY A 42 7.53 -8.85 -1.66
C GLY A 42 7.93 -10.03 -0.76
N ILE A 43 7.77 -9.90 0.56
CA ILE A 43 8.16 -10.98 1.51
C ILE A 43 7.06 -12.03 1.74
N ALA A 44 5.81 -11.70 1.40
CA ALA A 44 4.65 -12.56 1.63
C ALA A 44 3.95 -13.01 0.33
N HIS A 45 4.66 -12.96 -0.80
CA HIS A 45 4.11 -13.25 -2.14
C HIS A 45 3.68 -14.72 -2.32
N ASP A 46 4.23 -15.63 -1.53
CA ASP A 46 3.85 -17.04 -1.56
C ASP A 46 2.49 -17.30 -0.88
N THR A 47 2.15 -16.48 0.12
CA THR A 47 0.91 -16.63 0.91
C THR A 47 -0.23 -15.83 0.30
N TRP A 48 0.03 -14.58 -0.11
CA TRP A 48 -0.99 -13.65 -0.60
C TRP A 48 -0.62 -13.05 -1.95
N ARG A 49 -1.64 -12.82 -2.75
CA ARG A 49 -1.53 -12.01 -3.96
C ARG A 49 -1.97 -10.58 -3.68
N PHE A 50 -1.02 -9.65 -3.63
CA PHE A 50 -1.31 -8.23 -3.43
C PHE A 50 -1.65 -7.55 -4.74
N VAL A 51 -2.78 -6.86 -4.79
CA VAL A 51 -3.24 -6.05 -5.94
C VAL A 51 -3.34 -4.59 -5.51
N PHE A 52 -2.51 -3.74 -6.11
CA PHE A 52 -2.47 -2.32 -5.80
C PHE A 52 -3.45 -1.54 -6.66
N ILE A 53 -4.39 -0.85 -6.02
CA ILE A 53 -5.49 -0.13 -6.66
C ILE A 53 -5.32 1.36 -6.38
N ASP A 54 -5.26 2.19 -7.43
CA ASP A 54 -5.37 3.63 -7.29
C ASP A 54 -6.82 4.02 -6.98
N PHE A 55 -7.10 4.26 -5.70
CA PHE A 55 -8.45 4.56 -5.22
C PHE A 55 -8.86 6.02 -5.45
N SER A 56 -8.01 6.86 -6.09
CA SER A 56 -8.40 8.17 -6.60
C SER A 56 -9.35 8.05 -7.80
N LYS A 57 -9.24 6.97 -8.57
CA LYS A 57 -10.01 6.67 -9.77
C LYS A 57 -11.51 6.47 -9.52
N THR A 58 -12.29 6.48 -10.60
CA THR A 58 -13.72 6.19 -10.55
C THR A 58 -13.99 4.70 -10.26
N PRO A 59 -15.14 4.34 -9.68
CA PRO A 59 -15.48 2.93 -9.44
C PRO A 59 -15.42 2.03 -10.68
N GLY A 60 -15.76 2.57 -11.85
CA GLY A 60 -15.65 1.85 -13.13
C GLY A 60 -14.20 1.52 -13.48
N GLU A 61 -13.31 2.52 -13.42
CA GLU A 61 -11.88 2.35 -13.67
C GLU A 61 -11.24 1.38 -12.65
N ILE A 62 -11.66 1.45 -11.39
CA ILE A 62 -11.22 0.51 -10.34
C ILE A 62 -11.61 -0.92 -10.72
N CYS A 63 -12.86 -1.15 -11.13
CA CYS A 63 -13.30 -2.48 -11.54
C CYS A 63 -12.52 -2.99 -12.77
N HIS A 64 -12.29 -2.13 -13.76
CA HIS A 64 -11.48 -2.48 -14.94
C HIS A 64 -10.06 -2.86 -14.56
N HIS A 65 -9.43 -2.07 -13.68
CA HIS A 65 -8.09 -2.38 -13.19
C HIS A 65 -8.07 -3.73 -12.46
N LEU A 66 -9.01 -3.98 -11.57
CA LEU A 66 -9.13 -5.25 -10.85
C LEU A 66 -9.29 -6.45 -11.80
N ILE A 67 -10.13 -6.34 -12.82
CA ILE A 67 -10.33 -7.41 -13.80
C ILE A 67 -9.02 -7.72 -14.53
N ARG A 68 -8.29 -6.71 -14.98
CA ARG A 68 -7.00 -6.90 -15.66
C ARG A 68 -5.94 -7.54 -14.76
N GLU A 69 -5.83 -7.08 -13.52
CA GLU A 69 -4.83 -7.57 -12.58
C GLU A 69 -5.15 -8.98 -12.08
N LEU A 70 -6.42 -9.24 -11.78
CA LEU A 70 -6.83 -10.52 -11.23
C LEU A 70 -6.94 -11.61 -12.31
N PHE A 71 -7.39 -11.23 -13.51
CA PHE A 71 -7.79 -12.18 -14.57
C PHE A 71 -7.17 -11.84 -15.94
N PRO A 72 -5.83 -11.81 -16.06
CA PRO A 72 -5.15 -11.41 -17.30
C PRO A 72 -5.50 -12.29 -18.50
N ALA A 73 -5.72 -13.58 -18.29
CA ALA A 73 -6.11 -14.51 -19.37
C ALA A 73 -7.52 -14.21 -19.92
N TYR A 74 -8.41 -13.68 -19.09
CA TYR A 74 -9.75 -13.25 -19.52
C TYR A 74 -9.68 -12.00 -20.39
N THR A 75 -8.92 -11.00 -19.95
CA THR A 75 -8.76 -9.76 -20.73
C THR A 75 -8.03 -10.00 -22.06
N ALA A 76 -7.08 -10.92 -22.11
CA ALA A 76 -6.41 -11.30 -23.34
C ALA A 76 -7.35 -11.93 -24.40
N ARG A 77 -8.41 -12.65 -23.96
CA ARG A 77 -9.40 -13.27 -24.85
C ARG A 77 -10.48 -12.31 -25.33
N GLN A 78 -10.90 -11.36 -24.51
CA GLN A 78 -12.01 -10.45 -24.82
C GLN A 78 -11.57 -9.09 -25.38
N GLY A 79 -10.26 -8.82 -25.40
CA GLY A 79 -9.72 -7.47 -25.70
C GLY A 79 -10.08 -6.45 -24.60
N ASP A 80 -9.75 -5.18 -24.85
CA ASP A 80 -10.05 -4.06 -23.95
C ASP A 80 -11.55 -3.63 -23.99
N THR A 81 -12.44 -4.60 -24.08
CA THR A 81 -13.88 -4.30 -24.12
C THR A 81 -14.35 -3.69 -22.81
N TYR A 82 -14.90 -2.49 -22.87
CA TYR A 82 -15.43 -1.80 -21.70
C TYR A 82 -16.59 -2.56 -21.08
N ILE A 83 -16.40 -3.10 -19.88
CA ILE A 83 -17.48 -3.73 -19.11
C ILE A 83 -18.12 -2.65 -18.23
N LYS A 84 -19.45 -2.49 -18.32
CA LYS A 84 -20.17 -1.55 -17.45
C LYS A 84 -19.95 -1.88 -15.98
N TYR A 85 -19.92 -0.86 -15.11
CA TYR A 85 -19.62 -0.97 -13.67
C TYR A 85 -20.43 -2.08 -12.94
N LYS A 86 -21.73 -2.16 -13.18
CA LYS A 86 -22.57 -3.15 -12.50
C LYS A 86 -22.18 -4.61 -12.81
N PRO A 87 -22.07 -5.06 -14.06
CA PRO A 87 -21.58 -6.41 -14.36
C PRO A 87 -20.11 -6.62 -13.97
N ALA A 88 -19.24 -5.60 -14.09
CA ALA A 88 -17.82 -5.73 -13.77
C ALA A 88 -17.58 -6.18 -12.33
N ARG A 89 -18.30 -5.64 -11.35
CA ARG A 89 -18.15 -6.03 -9.95
C ARG A 89 -18.57 -7.49 -9.67
N PHE A 90 -19.57 -8.00 -10.35
CA PHE A 90 -19.96 -9.41 -10.23
C PHE A 90 -18.94 -10.33 -10.89
N GLU A 91 -18.38 -9.93 -12.02
CA GLU A 91 -17.33 -10.66 -12.70
C GLU A 91 -16.09 -10.81 -11.81
N ILE A 92 -15.71 -9.74 -11.09
CA ILE A 92 -14.61 -9.79 -10.10
C ILE A 92 -14.88 -10.86 -9.04
N LEU A 93 -16.08 -10.89 -8.48
CA LEU A 93 -16.43 -11.85 -7.42
C LEU A 93 -16.45 -13.29 -7.93
N ASN A 94 -17.09 -13.52 -9.07
CA ASN A 94 -17.21 -14.87 -9.64
C ASN A 94 -15.84 -15.47 -9.96
N ARG A 95 -14.95 -14.67 -10.56
CA ARG A 95 -13.61 -15.14 -10.95
C ARG A 95 -12.60 -15.19 -9.83
N ALA A 96 -12.81 -14.44 -8.74
CA ALA A 96 -11.96 -14.56 -7.56
C ALA A 96 -12.00 -15.95 -6.91
N LEU A 97 -12.97 -16.80 -7.30
CA LEU A 97 -13.06 -18.21 -6.91
C LEU A 97 -12.02 -19.10 -7.62
N GLU A 98 -11.50 -18.69 -8.75
CA GLU A 98 -10.63 -19.51 -9.60
C GLU A 98 -9.16 -19.53 -9.11
N ASP A 99 -8.74 -18.50 -8.37
CA ASP A 99 -7.38 -18.45 -7.78
C ASP A 99 -7.37 -19.04 -6.37
N ARG A 100 -6.42 -19.94 -6.12
CA ARG A 100 -6.25 -20.60 -4.81
C ARG A 100 -5.65 -19.69 -3.74
N ARG A 101 -4.91 -18.64 -4.14
CA ARG A 101 -4.29 -17.70 -3.21
C ARG A 101 -5.29 -16.65 -2.77
N GLN A 102 -5.25 -16.32 -1.49
CA GLN A 102 -6.03 -15.22 -0.97
C GLN A 102 -5.48 -13.87 -1.52
N HIS A 103 -6.38 -13.03 -2.02
CA HIS A 103 -6.03 -11.73 -2.56
C HIS A 103 -6.10 -10.65 -1.50
N VAL A 104 -5.10 -9.79 -1.46
CA VAL A 104 -5.07 -8.58 -0.63
C VAL A 104 -5.20 -7.36 -1.54
N LEU A 105 -6.32 -6.68 -1.47
CA LEU A 105 -6.56 -5.45 -2.22
C LEU A 105 -5.99 -4.25 -1.46
N VAL A 106 -4.97 -3.63 -2.03
CA VAL A 106 -4.32 -2.44 -1.48
C VAL A 106 -4.98 -1.21 -2.09
N LEU A 107 -5.81 -0.53 -1.31
CA LEU A 107 -6.47 0.71 -1.72
C LEU A 107 -5.52 1.87 -1.43
N ASP A 108 -4.80 2.34 -2.45
CA ASP A 108 -3.88 3.47 -2.34
C ASP A 108 -4.52 4.77 -2.83
N ASN A 109 -3.97 5.92 -2.46
CA ASN A 109 -4.45 7.25 -2.85
C ASN A 109 -5.93 7.50 -2.48
N ILE A 110 -6.34 7.12 -1.27
CA ILE A 110 -7.69 7.41 -0.78
C ILE A 110 -7.78 8.90 -0.40
N GLU A 111 -8.30 9.72 -1.32
CA GLU A 111 -8.49 11.16 -1.12
C GLU A 111 -9.93 11.50 -0.72
N LYS A 112 -10.89 10.77 -1.29
CA LYS A 112 -12.32 10.98 -1.08
C LYS A 112 -13.09 9.66 -1.16
N ILE A 113 -14.03 9.49 -0.24
CA ILE A 113 -14.97 8.36 -0.23
C ILE A 113 -16.33 8.84 -0.75
N THR A 114 -16.71 8.37 -1.94
CA THR A 114 -18.03 8.61 -2.53
C THR A 114 -18.99 7.48 -2.20
N ARG A 115 -20.30 7.72 -2.30
CA ARG A 115 -21.33 6.68 -2.13
C ARG A 115 -21.11 5.48 -3.05
N GLN A 116 -20.69 5.73 -4.30
CA GLN A 116 -20.41 4.64 -5.26
C GLN A 116 -19.17 3.83 -4.86
N LYS A 117 -18.11 4.47 -4.34
CA LYS A 117 -16.94 3.77 -3.81
C LYS A 117 -17.29 2.92 -2.59
N LEU A 118 -18.13 3.45 -1.69
CA LEU A 118 -18.61 2.67 -0.54
C LEU A 118 -19.42 1.46 -1.00
N ALA A 119 -20.34 1.63 -1.95
CA ALA A 119 -21.13 0.54 -2.50
C ALA A 119 -20.26 -0.54 -3.18
N LEU A 120 -19.18 -0.15 -3.86
CA LEU A 120 -18.20 -1.09 -4.41
C LEU A 120 -17.51 -1.88 -3.29
N LEU A 121 -16.99 -1.17 -2.27
CA LEU A 121 -16.32 -1.82 -1.15
C LEU A 121 -17.25 -2.75 -0.38
N GLN A 122 -18.51 -2.36 -0.16
CA GLN A 122 -19.52 -3.22 0.48
C GLN A 122 -19.68 -4.55 -0.25
N VAL A 123 -19.82 -4.51 -1.57
CA VAL A 123 -19.95 -5.71 -2.40
C VAL A 123 -18.71 -6.59 -2.29
N LEU A 124 -17.51 -6.01 -2.41
CA LEU A 124 -16.25 -6.78 -2.36
C LEU A 124 -15.95 -7.33 -0.96
N THR A 125 -16.34 -6.62 0.11
CA THR A 125 -16.11 -7.05 1.50
C THR A 125 -17.10 -8.11 1.94
N PHE A 126 -18.36 -8.01 1.51
CA PHE A 126 -19.43 -8.91 1.92
C PHE A 126 -19.13 -10.37 1.60
N GLU A 127 -18.56 -10.63 0.46
CA GLU A 127 -18.25 -11.99 -0.01
C GLU A 127 -17.03 -12.63 0.68
N LYS A 128 -16.30 -11.87 1.53
CA LYS A 128 -15.13 -12.34 2.29
C LYS A 128 -14.04 -13.03 1.45
N ARG A 129 -13.96 -12.69 0.16
CA ARG A 129 -12.97 -13.26 -0.78
C ARG A 129 -11.68 -12.48 -0.81
N PHE A 130 -11.74 -11.25 -0.35
CA PHE A 130 -10.62 -10.31 -0.36
C PHE A 130 -10.30 -9.86 1.05
N LEU A 131 -9.01 -9.69 1.31
CA LEU A 131 -8.51 -8.88 2.40
C LEU A 131 -8.20 -7.47 1.89
N PHE A 132 -8.26 -6.49 2.77
CA PHE A 132 -8.04 -5.10 2.41
C PHE A 132 -6.94 -4.46 3.24
N VAL A 133 -6.06 -3.73 2.57
CA VAL A 133 -5.15 -2.77 3.18
C VAL A 133 -5.46 -1.39 2.61
N ALA A 134 -6.10 -0.56 3.39
CA ALA A 134 -6.45 0.80 2.98
C ALA A 134 -5.36 1.80 3.41
N ILE A 135 -4.77 2.51 2.45
CA ILE A 135 -3.76 3.53 2.68
C ILE A 135 -4.42 4.90 2.54
N ASN A 136 -4.68 5.57 3.65
CA ASN A 136 -5.27 6.90 3.64
C ASN A 136 -4.27 8.01 3.97
N ALA A 137 -4.47 9.19 3.40
CA ALA A 137 -3.82 10.40 3.84
C ALA A 137 -4.44 10.88 5.17
N THR A 138 -3.66 11.59 5.99
CA THR A 138 -4.13 12.17 7.26
C THR A 138 -5.26 13.19 7.10
N TYR A 139 -5.61 13.53 5.86
CA TYR A 139 -6.62 14.56 5.55
C TYR A 139 -8.02 14.02 5.23
N LEU A 140 -8.21 12.70 5.30
CA LEU A 140 -9.56 12.17 5.09
C LEU A 140 -10.46 12.65 6.24
N PRO A 141 -11.60 13.31 5.95
CA PRO A 141 -12.54 13.74 6.98
C PRO A 141 -12.94 12.59 7.90
N GLU A 142 -13.10 12.88 9.19
CA GLU A 142 -13.37 11.85 10.20
C GLU A 142 -14.60 10.99 9.86
N SER A 143 -15.66 11.64 9.36
CA SER A 143 -16.86 10.94 8.91
C SER A 143 -16.58 9.94 7.77
N GLN A 144 -15.76 10.33 6.79
CA GLN A 144 -15.36 9.44 5.68
C GLN A 144 -14.41 8.34 6.17
N TYR A 145 -13.52 8.65 7.09
CA TYR A 145 -12.66 7.65 7.73
C TYR A 145 -13.50 6.60 8.47
N HIS A 146 -14.51 7.04 9.24
CA HIS A 146 -15.43 6.13 9.94
C HIS A 146 -16.19 5.23 8.95
N GLN A 147 -16.73 5.79 7.86
CA GLN A 147 -17.40 5.04 6.81
C GLN A 147 -16.47 3.99 6.18
N LEU A 148 -15.21 4.35 5.89
CA LEU A 148 -14.22 3.44 5.36
C LEU A 148 -13.92 2.30 6.35
N LYS A 149 -13.72 2.61 7.63
CA LYS A 149 -13.47 1.64 8.69
C LYS A 149 -14.61 0.64 8.81
N VAL A 150 -15.85 1.13 8.81
CA VAL A 150 -17.05 0.30 8.93
C VAL A 150 -17.22 -0.59 7.72
N VAL A 151 -17.13 -0.04 6.51
CA VAL A 151 -17.34 -0.84 5.28
C VAL A 151 -16.28 -1.92 5.08
N LEU A 152 -15.04 -1.65 5.49
CA LEU A 152 -13.95 -2.63 5.42
C LEU A 152 -13.94 -3.59 6.62
N LEU A 153 -14.77 -3.38 7.64
CA LEU A 153 -14.70 -4.13 8.90
C LEU A 153 -13.27 -4.12 9.48
N ALA A 154 -12.57 -3.00 9.33
CA ALA A 154 -11.15 -2.92 9.69
C ALA A 154 -10.95 -2.88 11.20
N THR A 155 -10.23 -3.86 11.73
CA THR A 155 -9.92 -4.01 13.17
C THR A 155 -8.59 -3.36 13.54
N CYS A 156 -7.64 -3.31 12.59
CA CYS A 156 -6.30 -2.79 12.80
C CYS A 156 -6.11 -1.42 12.15
N LYS A 157 -5.66 -0.45 12.95
CA LYS A 157 -5.23 0.88 12.49
C LYS A 157 -3.76 1.09 12.82
N ILE A 158 -2.98 1.44 11.81
CA ILE A 158 -1.55 1.77 11.97
C ILE A 158 -1.33 3.20 11.51
N THR A 159 -0.70 4.00 12.35
CA THR A 159 -0.29 5.37 11.97
C THR A 159 1.22 5.43 11.86
N LEU A 160 1.73 5.71 10.65
CA LEU A 160 3.16 5.83 10.43
C LEU A 160 3.65 7.22 10.81
N GLY A 161 4.64 7.25 11.70
CA GLY A 161 5.41 8.42 12.07
C GLY A 161 6.80 8.44 11.40
N HIS A 162 7.69 9.27 11.91
CA HIS A 162 9.11 9.30 11.51
C HIS A 162 9.80 7.98 11.84
N MET A 163 10.89 7.67 11.13
CA MET A 163 11.74 6.52 11.42
C MET A 163 12.54 6.77 12.68
N SER A 164 12.92 5.70 13.40
CA SER A 164 13.80 5.80 14.55
C SER A 164 15.19 6.32 14.15
N PRO A 165 15.94 6.93 15.08
CA PRO A 165 17.32 7.37 14.80
C PRO A 165 18.21 6.23 14.30
N SER A 166 18.10 5.03 14.87
CA SER A 166 18.86 3.85 14.42
C SER A 166 18.51 3.47 12.99
N SER A 167 17.23 3.31 12.67
CA SER A 167 16.77 2.99 11.30
C SER A 167 17.17 4.07 10.28
N THR A 168 17.21 5.33 10.70
CA THR A 168 17.65 6.43 9.85
C THR A 168 19.15 6.32 9.56
N LYS A 169 19.97 6.01 10.59
CA LYS A 169 21.41 5.75 10.42
C LYS A 169 21.64 4.56 9.49
N ASP A 170 20.94 3.45 9.72
CA ASP A 170 21.05 2.23 8.92
C ASP A 170 20.73 2.49 7.44
N PHE A 171 19.70 3.30 7.17
CA PHE A 171 19.34 3.71 5.81
C PHE A 171 20.51 4.43 5.13
N PHE A 172 21.06 5.47 5.72
CA PHE A 172 22.15 6.23 5.11
C PHE A 172 23.43 5.40 4.98
N THR A 173 23.76 4.59 5.98
CA THR A 173 24.90 3.67 5.94
C THR A 173 24.79 2.67 4.78
N HIS A 174 23.58 2.10 4.59
CA HIS A 174 23.34 1.18 3.48
C HIS A 174 23.56 1.85 2.12
N PHE A 175 22.96 3.02 1.91
CA PHE A 175 23.07 3.72 0.62
C PHE A 175 24.49 4.25 0.37
N SER A 176 25.21 4.68 1.40
CA SER A 176 26.62 5.07 1.30
C SER A 176 27.48 3.90 0.80
N LYS A 177 27.33 2.73 1.44
CA LYS A 177 28.08 1.52 1.03
C LYS A 177 27.69 1.04 -0.36
N LYS A 178 26.39 0.96 -0.65
CA LYS A 178 25.89 0.45 -1.93
C LYS A 178 26.33 1.28 -3.14
N ASN A 179 26.44 2.59 -2.97
CA ASN A 179 26.72 3.52 -4.08
C ASN A 179 28.12 4.15 -3.98
N ASN A 180 28.96 3.70 -3.04
CA ASN A 180 30.32 4.21 -2.82
C ASN A 180 30.39 5.74 -2.60
N PHE A 181 29.43 6.30 -1.83
CA PHE A 181 29.39 7.74 -1.57
C PHE A 181 30.49 8.22 -0.64
N ASN A 182 31.24 7.31 0.01
CA ASN A 182 32.31 7.63 0.97
C ASN A 182 31.86 8.54 2.11
N TRP A 183 30.60 8.45 2.54
CA TRP A 183 30.10 9.23 3.66
C TRP A 183 30.71 8.77 4.98
N THR A 184 31.31 9.71 5.71
CA THR A 184 31.83 9.45 7.05
C THR A 184 30.68 9.26 8.06
N ASP A 185 30.98 8.67 9.21
CA ASP A 185 30.01 8.49 10.29
C ASP A 185 29.43 9.83 10.78
N ASP A 186 30.24 10.90 10.82
CA ASP A 186 29.75 12.23 11.21
C ASP A 186 28.85 12.84 10.12
N HIS A 187 29.15 12.61 8.84
CA HIS A 187 28.27 13.01 7.76
C HIS A 187 26.92 12.31 7.88
N ILE A 188 26.90 11.00 8.10
CA ILE A 188 25.66 10.21 8.31
C ILE A 188 24.87 10.70 9.53
N LYS A 189 25.53 11.04 10.64
CA LYS A 189 24.88 11.64 11.81
C LYS A 189 24.23 12.98 11.47
N ASN A 190 24.91 13.83 10.70
CA ASN A 190 24.36 15.12 10.27
C ASN A 190 23.15 14.96 9.35
N LEU A 191 23.18 14.04 8.38
CA LEU A 191 22.04 13.70 7.53
C LEU A 191 20.86 13.18 8.36
N SER A 192 21.12 12.34 9.34
CA SER A 192 20.10 11.80 10.25
C SER A 192 19.42 12.90 11.07
N ARG A 193 20.20 13.87 11.60
CA ARG A 193 19.66 15.03 12.34
C ARG A 193 18.82 15.93 11.44
N ARG A 194 19.27 16.21 10.22
CA ARG A 194 18.58 17.07 9.25
C ARG A 194 17.24 16.48 8.83
N THR A 195 17.18 15.19 8.53
CA THR A 195 15.96 14.52 8.08
C THR A 195 15.00 14.18 9.20
N LYS A 196 15.48 14.13 10.46
CA LYS A 196 14.70 13.71 11.64
C LYS A 196 13.92 12.42 11.41
N GLY A 197 14.45 11.52 10.56
CA GLY A 197 13.80 10.27 10.20
C GLY A 197 12.60 10.41 9.25
N TYR A 198 12.47 11.51 8.53
CA TYR A 198 11.42 11.70 7.52
C TYR A 198 11.79 10.96 6.21
N PRO A 199 11.09 9.86 5.85
CA PRO A 199 11.53 8.97 4.76
C PRO A 199 11.65 9.65 3.40
N LEU A 200 10.77 10.60 3.08
CA LEU A 200 10.84 11.33 1.81
C LEU A 200 12.14 12.13 1.71
N SER A 201 12.47 12.94 2.72
CA SER A 201 13.71 13.72 2.72
C SER A 201 14.97 12.84 2.70
N MET A 202 14.92 11.69 3.37
CA MET A 202 16.01 10.72 3.30
C MET A 202 16.23 10.22 1.85
N LYS A 203 15.15 9.90 1.16
CA LYS A 203 15.18 9.49 -0.25
C LYS A 203 15.68 10.60 -1.19
N GLU A 204 15.21 11.83 -0.98
CA GLU A 204 15.63 13.00 -1.76
C GLU A 204 17.14 13.26 -1.67
N ILE A 205 17.71 13.15 -0.46
CA ILE A 205 19.16 13.29 -0.26
C ILE A 205 19.92 12.23 -1.05
N VAL A 206 19.54 10.96 -0.94
CA VAL A 206 20.20 9.88 -1.70
C VAL A 206 20.05 10.10 -3.21
N SER A 207 18.84 10.49 -3.67
CA SER A 207 18.60 10.75 -5.09
C SER A 207 19.40 11.96 -5.62
N ALA A 208 19.62 12.98 -4.80
CA ALA A 208 20.46 14.12 -5.15
C ALA A 208 21.94 13.74 -5.26
N GLU A 209 22.42 12.88 -4.36
CA GLU A 209 23.80 12.39 -4.40
C GLU A 209 24.07 11.51 -5.62
N LEU A 210 23.12 10.65 -6.00
CA LEU A 210 23.22 9.82 -7.21
C LEU A 210 23.24 10.59 -8.53
N LYS A 211 22.80 11.86 -8.52
CA LYS A 211 22.80 12.73 -9.71
C LYS A 211 24.06 13.58 -9.82
N LYS A 212 24.94 13.53 -8.85
CA LYS A 212 26.23 14.21 -8.94
C LYS A 212 27.10 13.47 -9.96
N PRO A 213 27.81 14.22 -10.83
CA PRO A 213 28.69 13.63 -11.83
C PRO A 213 29.87 12.90 -11.22
#